data_7733ebca925d0168a2aeddcbbe204dc1
#
_entry.id   7733ebca925d0168a2aeddcbbe204dc1
#
_cell.length_a   1.000
_cell.length_b   1.000
_cell.length_c   1.000
_cell.angle_alpha   90.00
_cell.angle_beta   90.00
_cell.angle_gamma   90.00
#
_symmetry.space_group_name_H-M   'P 1'
#
loop_
_entity.id
_entity.type
_entity.pdbx_description
1 polymer ?
#
loop_
_entity_poly.entity_id
_entity_poly.type
_entity_poly.pdbx_seq_one_letter_code
_entity_poly.pdbx_strand_id
1 'polypeptide(L)'
;FNIYHYQSSRHDYVEYEQYDKIQAALSNSNEKVTDSRFLKKYKFLFENRDSSKLNGKILMPIYMEERLSKQYLRKDPATSKSFILGEKKVNYGSYIDNEGLSSLLNRLYENIDIYENNIPIFAYQFLSPIANAAPTFYMYYIRDTITDEYGTKLVKMYFTPRNTNDLLFRGTMYITLDGNYAVQKINMFISRNANINWIKELYADLDFERGEDKRYHLIKSNLMADMGLSKSSTSGGFFGERTVSYKGFTTNNKRPDSLYQGPGSAR
;
A
#
# COMPACT_ATOMS: atom_id res chain seq x y z
N PHE A 1 -1.97 -11.87 3.34
CA PHE A 1 -3.41 -12.02 3.49
C PHE A 1 -4.03 -11.22 2.38
N ASN A 2 -4.65 -11.92 1.58
CA ASN A 2 -5.51 -11.32 0.59
C ASN A 2 -6.74 -10.83 1.37
N ILE A 3 -7.20 -9.63 1.17
CA ILE A 3 -8.55 -9.18 1.55
C ILE A 3 -9.58 -10.28 1.25
N TYR A 4 -9.32 -11.07 0.20
CA TYR A 4 -10.00 -12.30 -0.17
C TYR A 4 -10.12 -13.31 0.98
N HIS A 5 -9.09 -13.55 1.76
CA HIS A 5 -9.12 -14.58 2.82
C HIS A 5 -9.97 -14.16 4.03
N TYR A 6 -9.91 -12.88 4.42
CA TYR A 6 -10.65 -12.43 5.58
C TYR A 6 -12.16 -12.31 5.30
N GLN A 7 -12.52 -11.82 4.13
CA GLN A 7 -13.93 -11.65 3.73
C GLN A 7 -14.54 -12.94 3.19
N SER A 8 -13.83 -13.69 2.35
CA SER A 8 -14.32 -14.95 1.77
C SER A 8 -14.43 -16.08 2.79
N SER A 9 -13.67 -16.05 3.90
CA SER A 9 -13.75 -17.11 4.91
C SER A 9 -15.08 -17.15 5.66
N ARG A 10 -15.91 -16.08 5.58
CA ARG A 10 -17.13 -15.94 6.39
C ARG A 10 -18.41 -15.72 5.60
N HIS A 11 -18.31 -15.26 4.35
CA HIS A 11 -19.44 -15.06 3.46
C HIS A 11 -19.30 -15.96 2.25
N ASP A 12 -20.39 -16.56 1.80
CA ASP A 12 -20.37 -17.46 0.65
C ASP A 12 -20.11 -16.70 -0.67
N TYR A 13 -20.53 -15.46 -0.73
CA TYR A 13 -20.34 -14.55 -1.87
C TYR A 13 -19.95 -13.16 -1.37
N VAL A 14 -18.96 -12.55 -2.02
CA VAL A 14 -18.53 -11.17 -1.75
C VAL A 14 -18.29 -10.46 -3.08
N GLU A 15 -18.79 -9.24 -3.18
CA GLU A 15 -18.56 -8.36 -4.33
C GLU A 15 -18.09 -7.00 -3.86
N TYR A 16 -17.22 -6.37 -4.63
CA TYR A 16 -16.77 -5.00 -4.38
C TYR A 16 -16.13 -4.40 -5.63
N GLU A 17 -16.00 -3.09 -5.65
CA GLU A 17 -15.21 -2.35 -6.63
C GLU A 17 -13.83 -2.07 -6.04
N GLN A 18 -12.80 -2.31 -6.85
CA GLN A 18 -11.42 -2.04 -6.52
C GLN A 18 -10.86 -1.01 -7.50
N TYR A 19 -10.42 0.12 -6.98
CA TYR A 19 -9.58 1.07 -7.69
C TYR A 19 -8.14 0.84 -7.28
N ASP A 20 -7.26 0.63 -8.24
CA ASP A 20 -5.84 0.40 -8.06
C ASP A 20 -5.06 1.44 -8.87
N LYS A 21 -4.20 2.20 -8.20
CA LYS A 21 -3.35 3.20 -8.82
C LYS A 21 -1.90 2.94 -8.44
N ILE A 22 -1.06 2.75 -9.46
CA ILE A 22 0.38 2.59 -9.31
C ILE A 22 1.08 3.75 -10.00
N GLN A 23 2.06 4.32 -9.32
CA GLN A 23 2.95 5.34 -9.84
C GLN A 23 4.40 4.95 -9.60
N ALA A 24 5.25 5.22 -10.58
CA ALA A 24 6.69 5.18 -10.40
C ALA A 24 7.31 6.47 -10.93
N ALA A 25 8.35 6.92 -10.24
CA ALA A 25 9.08 8.12 -10.58
C ALA A 25 10.60 7.90 -10.37
N LEU A 26 11.40 8.65 -11.09
CA LEU A 26 12.80 8.83 -10.71
C LEU A 26 12.86 9.83 -9.56
N SER A 27 13.56 9.48 -8.49
CA SER A 27 13.80 10.38 -7.35
C SER A 27 15.20 10.98 -7.42
N ASN A 28 15.32 12.29 -7.31
CA ASN A 28 16.61 12.98 -7.31
C ASN A 28 16.62 14.11 -6.27
N SER A 29 17.74 14.24 -5.55
CA SER A 29 17.94 15.31 -4.56
C SER A 29 18.64 16.54 -5.15
N ASN A 30 19.06 16.54 -6.42
CA ASN A 30 19.87 17.59 -7.02
C ASN A 30 19.13 18.30 -8.17
N GLU A 31 18.79 19.57 -8.00
CA GLU A 31 18.28 20.43 -9.08
C GLU A 31 19.28 20.58 -10.23
N LYS A 32 20.59 20.45 -9.98
CA LYS A 32 21.65 20.60 -10.97
C LYS A 32 21.68 19.51 -12.04
N VAL A 33 20.97 18.40 -11.83
CA VAL A 33 20.85 17.32 -12.84
C VAL A 33 20.00 17.76 -14.02
N THR A 34 19.18 18.82 -13.87
CA THR A 34 18.33 19.35 -14.94
C THR A 34 19.13 19.95 -16.11
N ASP A 35 20.38 20.36 -15.90
CA ASP A 35 21.21 21.03 -16.91
C ASP A 35 22.05 20.10 -17.76
N SER A 36 22.02 18.80 -17.50
CA SER A 36 22.80 17.84 -18.27
C SER A 36 22.27 17.71 -19.72
N ARG A 37 23.18 17.71 -20.68
CA ARG A 37 22.86 17.51 -22.11
C ARG A 37 22.05 16.25 -22.37
N PHE A 38 22.22 15.23 -21.55
CA PHE A 38 21.52 13.95 -21.60
C PHE A 38 20.04 14.11 -21.26
N LEU A 39 19.70 14.99 -20.33
CA LEU A 39 18.31 15.19 -19.84
C LEU A 39 17.51 16.20 -20.67
N LYS A 40 18.13 16.96 -21.60
CA LYS A 40 17.37 17.82 -22.52
C LYS A 40 16.34 17.07 -23.34
N LYS A 41 16.62 15.80 -23.67
CA LYS A 41 15.69 14.89 -24.36
C LYS A 41 14.44 14.55 -23.52
N TYR A 42 14.52 14.69 -22.20
CA TYR A 42 13.45 14.32 -21.24
C TYR A 42 12.84 15.53 -20.55
N LYS A 43 12.90 16.71 -21.16
CA LYS A 43 12.40 17.97 -20.60
C LYS A 43 10.95 17.86 -20.11
N PHE A 44 10.11 17.10 -20.79
CA PHE A 44 8.72 16.85 -20.43
C PHE A 44 8.54 16.16 -19.05
N LEU A 45 9.52 15.37 -18.58
CA LEU A 45 9.49 14.76 -17.26
C LEU A 45 9.68 15.81 -16.14
N PHE A 46 10.40 16.90 -16.44
CA PHE A 46 10.60 17.99 -15.49
C PHE A 46 9.39 18.92 -15.38
N GLU A 47 8.55 18.97 -16.40
CA GLU A 47 7.33 19.79 -16.38
C GLU A 47 6.28 19.18 -15.44
N ASN A 48 6.32 17.87 -15.22
CA ASN A 48 5.41 17.11 -14.34
C ASN A 48 6.04 16.72 -12.99
N ARG A 49 7.09 17.43 -12.56
CA ARG A 49 7.79 17.11 -11.30
C ARG A 49 6.89 17.34 -10.08
N ASP A 50 7.03 16.46 -9.09
CA ASP A 50 6.38 16.57 -7.78
C ASP A 50 7.45 16.60 -6.69
N SER A 51 7.41 17.61 -5.83
CA SER A 51 8.32 17.75 -4.68
C SER A 51 7.60 17.60 -3.34
N SER A 52 6.30 17.31 -3.36
CA SER A 52 5.46 17.28 -2.15
C SER A 52 5.56 15.98 -1.35
N LYS A 53 5.83 14.86 -2.02
CA LYS A 53 5.75 13.51 -1.43
C LYS A 53 6.99 13.09 -0.64
N LEU A 54 8.16 13.56 -1.03
CA LEU A 54 9.43 13.25 -0.37
C LEU A 54 10.19 14.53 -0.06
N ASN A 55 10.47 14.77 1.21
CA ASN A 55 11.21 15.95 1.65
C ASN A 55 12.60 16.06 0.99
N GLY A 56 12.84 17.16 0.26
CA GLY A 56 14.11 17.48 -0.37
C GLY A 56 14.42 16.66 -1.64
N LYS A 57 13.43 15.96 -2.21
CA LYS A 57 13.59 15.25 -3.47
C LYS A 57 12.58 15.71 -4.51
N ILE A 58 13.01 15.72 -5.76
CA ILE A 58 12.18 15.96 -6.93
C ILE A 58 11.83 14.61 -7.53
N LEU A 59 10.54 14.35 -7.69
CA LEU A 59 10.02 13.17 -8.34
C LEU A 59 9.67 13.49 -9.79
N MET A 60 10.23 12.72 -10.71
CA MET A 60 9.93 12.80 -12.14
C MET A 60 9.12 11.56 -12.52
N PRO A 61 7.81 11.71 -12.76
CA PRO A 61 6.94 10.57 -13.06
C PRO A 61 7.39 9.87 -14.36
N ILE A 62 7.54 8.54 -14.30
CA ILE A 62 7.92 7.72 -15.44
C ILE A 62 6.86 6.68 -15.80
N TYR A 63 6.01 6.36 -14.86
CA TYR A 63 4.94 5.38 -15.04
C TYR A 63 3.73 5.73 -14.17
N MET A 64 2.54 5.54 -14.71
CA MET A 64 1.29 5.59 -13.99
C MET A 64 0.32 4.59 -14.62
N GLU A 65 -0.34 3.81 -13.77
CA GLU A 65 -1.44 2.95 -14.16
C GLU A 65 -2.58 3.15 -13.16
N GLU A 66 -3.78 3.33 -13.67
CA GLU A 66 -5.02 3.40 -12.90
C GLU A 66 -5.98 2.34 -13.46
N ARG A 67 -6.53 1.53 -12.59
CA ARG A 67 -7.48 0.47 -12.95
C ARG A 67 -8.66 0.45 -12.00
N LEU A 68 -9.85 0.48 -12.56
CA LEU A 68 -11.09 0.22 -11.84
C LEU A 68 -11.60 -1.16 -12.26
N SER A 69 -11.88 -2.00 -11.29
CA SER A 69 -12.39 -3.36 -11.52
C SER A 69 -13.51 -3.72 -10.57
N LYS A 70 -14.42 -4.59 -11.03
CA LYS A 70 -15.46 -5.22 -10.20
C LYS A 70 -14.99 -6.63 -9.85
N GLN A 71 -14.96 -6.92 -8.56
CA GLN A 71 -14.49 -8.18 -8.01
C GLN A 71 -15.68 -9.01 -7.54
N TYR A 72 -15.67 -10.30 -7.87
CA TYR A 72 -16.66 -11.29 -7.44
C TYR A 72 -15.93 -12.48 -6.83
N LEU A 73 -16.25 -12.79 -5.59
CA LEU A 73 -15.65 -13.90 -4.86
C LEU A 73 -16.75 -14.87 -4.44
N ARG A 74 -16.45 -16.14 -4.58
CA ARG A 74 -17.25 -17.26 -4.09
C ARG A 74 -16.39 -18.14 -3.22
N LYS A 75 -16.92 -18.57 -2.08
CA LYS A 75 -16.22 -19.41 -1.11
C LYS A 75 -16.18 -20.88 -1.53
N ASP A 76 -17.31 -21.41 -2.01
CA ASP A 76 -17.42 -22.82 -2.38
C ASP A 76 -18.12 -23.03 -3.74
N PRO A 77 -17.44 -23.64 -4.73
CA PRO A 77 -15.99 -23.84 -4.79
C PRO A 77 -15.25 -22.50 -4.83
N ALA A 78 -14.11 -22.43 -4.14
CA ALA A 78 -13.34 -21.18 -4.00
C ALA A 78 -12.93 -20.64 -5.37
N THR A 79 -13.50 -19.51 -5.74
CA THR A 79 -13.30 -18.90 -7.06
C THR A 79 -13.38 -17.37 -6.95
N SER A 80 -12.52 -16.70 -7.70
CA SER A 80 -12.58 -15.24 -7.84
C SER A 80 -12.67 -14.85 -9.30
N LYS A 81 -13.41 -13.78 -9.58
CA LYS A 81 -13.53 -13.20 -10.91
C LYS A 81 -13.38 -11.70 -10.84
N SER A 82 -12.56 -11.15 -11.72
CA SER A 82 -12.34 -9.71 -11.84
C SER A 82 -12.75 -9.25 -13.22
N PHE A 83 -13.52 -8.16 -13.29
CA PHE A 83 -13.88 -7.48 -14.54
C PHE A 83 -13.30 -6.07 -14.51
N ILE A 84 -12.49 -5.73 -15.50
CA ILE A 84 -11.94 -4.39 -15.64
C ILE A 84 -13.06 -3.50 -16.19
N LEU A 85 -13.42 -2.45 -15.44
CA LEU A 85 -14.41 -1.45 -15.82
C LEU A 85 -13.75 -0.26 -16.52
N GLY A 86 -12.50 0.02 -16.22
CA GLY A 86 -11.71 1.07 -16.85
C GLY A 86 -10.24 0.96 -16.50
N GLU A 87 -9.41 1.36 -17.44
CA GLU A 87 -7.96 1.35 -17.27
C GLU A 87 -7.36 2.57 -17.99
N LYS A 88 -6.38 3.20 -17.33
CA LYS A 88 -5.55 4.24 -17.91
C LYS A 88 -4.10 3.95 -17.59
N LYS A 89 -3.24 3.98 -18.60
CA LYS A 89 -1.83 3.71 -18.45
C LYS A 89 -0.99 4.75 -19.18
N VAL A 90 0.00 5.28 -18.50
CA VAL A 90 1.02 6.17 -19.06
C VAL A 90 2.37 5.59 -18.72
N ASN A 91 3.17 5.30 -19.73
CA ASN A 91 4.48 4.69 -19.57
C ASN A 91 5.52 5.47 -20.39
N TYR A 92 6.35 6.21 -19.70
CA TYR A 92 7.54 6.86 -20.28
C TYR A 92 8.81 6.00 -20.13
N GLY A 93 8.67 4.79 -19.55
CA GLY A 93 9.78 3.88 -19.24
C GLY A 93 10.44 3.25 -20.47
N SER A 94 9.84 3.39 -21.67
CA SER A 94 10.51 2.99 -22.93
C SER A 94 11.82 3.73 -23.18
N TYR A 95 12.07 4.81 -22.44
CA TYR A 95 13.28 5.62 -22.47
C TYR A 95 14.27 5.31 -21.34
N ILE A 96 13.86 4.44 -20.39
CA ILE A 96 14.58 4.08 -19.17
C ILE A 96 14.69 2.56 -19.14
N ASP A 97 15.69 2.03 -18.47
CA ASP A 97 15.85 0.58 -18.30
C ASP A 97 14.55 -0.09 -17.82
N ASN A 98 13.96 -0.90 -18.70
CA ASN A 98 12.66 -1.52 -18.45
C ASN A 98 12.71 -2.62 -17.39
N GLU A 99 13.85 -3.27 -17.16
CA GLU A 99 13.96 -4.40 -16.21
C GLU A 99 13.87 -3.90 -14.77
N GLY A 100 14.58 -2.83 -14.45
CA GLY A 100 14.54 -2.23 -13.12
C GLY A 100 13.16 -1.67 -12.76
N LEU A 101 12.51 -0.98 -13.71
CA LEU A 101 11.16 -0.46 -13.54
C LEU A 101 10.13 -1.59 -13.37
N SER A 102 10.19 -2.62 -14.20
CA SER A 102 9.28 -3.76 -14.12
C SER A 102 9.42 -4.51 -12.79
N SER A 103 10.66 -4.69 -12.33
CA SER A 103 10.93 -5.30 -11.01
C SER A 103 10.36 -4.47 -9.86
N LEU A 104 10.48 -3.14 -9.92
CA LEU A 104 9.88 -2.24 -8.94
C LEU A 104 8.35 -2.35 -8.94
N LEU A 105 7.73 -2.25 -10.11
CA LEU A 105 6.27 -2.31 -10.25
C LEU A 105 5.73 -3.63 -9.71
N ASN A 106 6.34 -4.75 -10.06
CA ASN A 106 5.92 -6.07 -9.58
C ASN A 106 5.94 -6.17 -8.04
N ARG A 107 6.91 -5.55 -7.39
CA ARG A 107 7.03 -5.53 -5.93
C ARG A 107 6.00 -4.64 -5.23
N LEU A 108 5.46 -3.64 -5.93
CA LEU A 108 4.39 -2.79 -5.38
C LEU A 108 3.02 -3.49 -5.37
N TYR A 109 2.85 -4.61 -6.10
CA TYR A 109 1.59 -5.35 -6.13
C TYR A 109 1.31 -6.18 -4.87
N GLU A 110 2.23 -6.24 -3.91
CA GLU A 110 2.01 -6.93 -2.65
C GLU A 110 0.92 -6.22 -1.82
N ASN A 111 0.00 -7.00 -1.25
CA ASN A 111 -1.03 -6.47 -0.39
C ASN A 111 -0.54 -6.47 1.07
N ILE A 112 -0.84 -5.40 1.79
CA ILE A 112 -0.47 -5.25 3.19
C ILE A 112 -1.67 -5.66 4.04
N ASP A 113 -1.47 -6.66 4.91
CA ASP A 113 -2.43 -7.02 5.95
C ASP A 113 -1.76 -6.98 7.32
N ILE A 114 -2.21 -6.06 8.16
CA ILE A 114 -1.69 -5.91 9.53
C ILE A 114 -2.18 -7.00 10.49
N TYR A 115 -3.25 -7.71 10.15
CA TYR A 115 -3.81 -8.80 10.98
C TYR A 115 -3.04 -10.11 10.81
N GLU A 116 -2.17 -10.20 9.79
CA GLU A 116 -1.18 -11.26 9.71
C GLU A 116 0.01 -10.99 10.65
N ASN A 117 0.59 -12.08 11.19
CA ASN A 117 1.76 -11.93 12.04
C ASN A 117 2.96 -11.32 11.30
N ASN A 118 3.13 -11.67 10.03
CA ASN A 118 4.21 -11.16 9.20
C ASN A 118 3.64 -10.51 7.94
N ILE A 119 4.05 -9.29 7.69
CA ILE A 119 3.64 -8.48 6.53
C ILE A 119 4.74 -8.61 5.47
N PRO A 120 4.48 -9.28 4.33
CA PRO A 120 5.43 -9.31 3.22
C PRO A 120 5.45 -7.95 2.52
N ILE A 121 6.62 -7.34 2.40
CA ILE A 121 6.83 -6.15 1.57
C ILE A 121 8.19 -6.29 0.88
N PHE A 122 8.19 -6.27 -0.44
CA PHE A 122 9.35 -6.60 -1.27
C PHE A 122 9.88 -8.01 -0.94
N ALA A 123 11.12 -8.15 -0.64
CA ALA A 123 11.73 -9.44 -0.26
C ALA A 123 11.83 -9.64 1.27
N TYR A 124 11.16 -8.80 2.06
CA TYR A 124 11.27 -8.78 3.51
C TYR A 124 9.96 -9.21 4.17
N GLN A 125 10.08 -9.79 5.36
CA GLN A 125 8.95 -10.12 6.23
C GLN A 125 9.04 -9.21 7.47
N PHE A 126 8.04 -8.36 7.65
CA PHE A 126 7.98 -7.45 8.78
C PHE A 126 6.99 -7.97 9.81
N LEU A 127 7.40 -8.05 11.07
CA LEU A 127 6.46 -8.36 12.14
C LEU A 127 5.41 -7.27 12.24
N SER A 128 4.14 -7.66 12.17
CA SER A 128 3.03 -6.71 12.34
C SER A 128 3.05 -6.09 13.75
N PRO A 129 2.74 -4.80 13.89
CA PRO A 129 2.65 -4.16 15.21
C PRO A 129 1.48 -4.67 16.06
N ILE A 130 0.58 -5.48 15.51
CA ILE A 130 -0.51 -6.14 16.23
C ILE A 130 -0.41 -7.67 16.20
N ALA A 131 0.75 -8.23 15.76
CA ALA A 131 1.03 -9.66 15.81
C ALA A 131 1.02 -10.19 17.23
N ASN A 132 0.80 -11.49 17.39
CA ASN A 132 0.82 -12.15 18.71
C ASN A 132 2.13 -11.91 19.49
N ALA A 133 3.27 -11.92 18.79
CA ALA A 133 4.59 -11.67 19.37
C ALA A 133 4.94 -10.17 19.48
N ALA A 134 4.12 -9.28 18.95
CA ALA A 134 4.44 -7.85 18.88
C ALA A 134 4.80 -7.21 20.24
N PRO A 135 4.17 -7.53 21.37
CA PRO A 135 4.53 -6.93 22.67
C PRO A 135 5.99 -7.20 23.11
N THR A 136 6.61 -8.27 22.60
CA THR A 136 8.02 -8.56 22.87
C THR A 136 8.96 -7.60 22.12
N PHE A 137 8.57 -7.15 20.93
CA PHE A 137 9.43 -6.40 20.03
C PHE A 137 9.08 -4.92 19.95
N TYR A 138 7.85 -4.54 20.28
CA TYR A 138 7.36 -3.16 20.23
C TYR A 138 7.10 -2.57 21.61
N MET A 139 7.20 -1.25 21.70
CA MET A 139 6.68 -0.42 22.79
C MET A 139 5.47 0.36 22.27
N TYR A 140 4.46 0.53 23.13
CA TYR A 140 3.22 1.22 22.79
C TYR A 140 2.98 2.36 23.76
N TYR A 141 2.52 3.51 23.23
CA TYR A 141 2.24 4.71 24.00
C TYR A 141 0.90 5.26 23.61
N ILE A 142 -0.05 5.30 24.54
CA ILE A 142 -1.29 6.01 24.35
C ILE A 142 -0.98 7.50 24.34
N ARG A 143 -1.35 8.18 23.27
CA ARG A 143 -1.09 9.60 23.07
C ARG A 143 -2.32 10.44 23.37
N ASP A 144 -3.50 9.96 22.96
CA ASP A 144 -4.74 10.71 23.05
C ASP A 144 -5.94 9.77 22.90
N THR A 145 -7.13 10.29 23.24
CA THR A 145 -8.41 9.69 22.90
C THR A 145 -9.21 10.72 22.12
N ILE A 146 -9.56 10.39 20.89
CA ILE A 146 -10.28 11.26 19.97
C ILE A 146 -11.65 10.67 19.66
N THR A 147 -12.54 11.49 19.12
CA THR A 147 -13.82 11.03 18.57
C THR A 147 -13.81 11.29 17.07
N ASP A 148 -14.14 10.27 16.26
CA ASP A 148 -14.25 10.42 14.82
C ASP A 148 -15.53 11.16 14.40
N GLU A 149 -15.69 11.40 13.11
CA GLU A 149 -16.85 12.09 12.54
C GLU A 149 -18.19 11.33 12.73
N TYR A 150 -18.13 10.04 13.02
CA TYR A 150 -19.28 9.18 13.28
C TYR A 150 -19.60 9.05 14.80
N GLY A 151 -18.86 9.74 15.67
CA GLY A 151 -19.02 9.69 17.10
C GLY A 151 -18.35 8.49 17.78
N THR A 152 -17.54 7.71 17.07
CA THR A 152 -16.80 6.59 17.64
C THR A 152 -15.57 7.10 18.40
N LYS A 153 -15.41 6.66 19.64
CA LYS A 153 -14.21 6.96 20.43
C LYS A 153 -13.05 6.08 19.96
N LEU A 154 -11.90 6.70 19.74
CA LEU A 154 -10.66 6.05 19.26
C LEU A 154 -9.51 6.38 20.21
N VAL A 155 -8.74 5.37 20.55
CA VAL A 155 -7.42 5.56 21.16
C VAL A 155 -6.40 5.79 20.08
N LYS A 156 -5.72 6.93 20.13
CA LYS A 156 -4.52 7.20 19.31
C LYS A 156 -3.32 6.62 20.02
N MET A 157 -2.74 5.56 19.47
CA MET A 157 -1.63 4.83 20.02
C MET A 157 -0.40 4.92 19.11
N TYR A 158 0.70 5.40 19.65
CA TYR A 158 2.00 5.36 18.98
C TYR A 158 2.69 4.03 19.29
N PHE A 159 3.35 3.43 18.30
CA PHE A 159 4.16 2.23 18.47
C PHE A 159 5.55 2.39 17.86
N THR A 160 6.53 1.76 18.46
CA THR A 160 7.93 1.84 18.01
C THR A 160 8.69 0.56 18.42
N PRO A 161 9.70 0.14 17.65
CA PRO A 161 10.58 -0.95 18.03
C PRO A 161 11.24 -0.70 19.39
N ARG A 162 11.40 -1.75 20.20
CA ARG A 162 12.20 -1.70 21.44
C ARG A 162 13.67 -1.51 21.12
N ASN A 163 14.17 -2.16 20.05
CA ASN A 163 15.50 -1.96 19.52
C ASN A 163 15.39 -1.22 18.18
N THR A 164 16.01 -0.05 18.09
CA THR A 164 15.95 0.82 16.91
C THR A 164 16.65 0.25 15.68
N ASN A 165 17.49 -0.77 15.86
CA ASN A 165 18.19 -1.45 14.76
C ASN A 165 17.38 -2.61 14.16
N ASP A 166 16.28 -3.03 14.81
CA ASP A 166 15.44 -4.07 14.30
C ASP A 166 14.67 -3.56 13.06
N LEU A 167 14.52 -4.47 12.10
CA LEU A 167 13.73 -4.24 10.88
C LEU A 167 12.24 -4.32 11.21
N LEU A 168 11.73 -3.28 11.84
CA LEU A 168 10.37 -3.18 12.34
C LEU A 168 9.77 -1.81 12.01
N PHE A 169 8.45 -1.76 11.94
CA PHE A 169 7.71 -0.51 11.75
C PHE A 169 7.71 0.36 13.01
N ARG A 170 7.55 1.64 12.80
CA ARG A 170 7.08 2.60 13.80
C ARG A 170 5.91 3.36 13.22
N GLY A 171 5.04 3.90 14.09
CA GLY A 171 3.90 4.61 13.56
C GLY A 171 2.84 4.92 14.59
N THR A 172 1.65 5.19 14.07
CA THR A 172 0.46 5.51 14.87
C THR A 172 -0.69 4.65 14.40
N MET A 173 -1.43 4.07 15.33
CA MET A 173 -2.68 3.38 15.07
C MET A 173 -3.83 4.02 15.86
N TYR A 174 -5.02 3.93 15.31
CA TYR A 174 -6.27 4.41 15.89
C TYR A 174 -7.15 3.20 16.15
N ILE A 175 -7.43 2.91 17.42
CA ILE A 175 -8.11 1.70 17.85
C ILE A 175 -9.47 2.10 18.43
N THR A 176 -10.54 1.42 18.01
CA THR A 176 -11.89 1.70 18.46
C THR A 176 -12.11 1.31 19.92
N LEU A 177 -12.92 2.11 20.63
CA LEU A 177 -13.38 1.83 22.01
C LEU A 177 -14.85 1.37 22.04
N ASP A 178 -15.31 0.75 20.97
CA ASP A 178 -16.68 0.23 20.83
C ASP A 178 -16.84 -1.23 21.34
N GLY A 179 -15.83 -1.76 22.00
CA GLY A 179 -15.77 -3.15 22.46
C GLY A 179 -15.16 -4.12 21.44
N ASN A 180 -15.00 -3.74 20.18
CA ASN A 180 -14.33 -4.55 19.14
C ASN A 180 -12.81 -4.36 19.12
N TYR A 181 -12.33 -3.21 19.63
CA TYR A 181 -10.91 -2.83 19.63
C TYR A 181 -10.24 -3.00 18.27
N ALA A 182 -10.98 -2.70 17.21
CA ALA A 182 -10.49 -2.80 15.85
C ALA A 182 -9.55 -1.63 15.49
N VAL A 183 -8.59 -1.87 14.65
CA VAL A 183 -7.80 -0.79 14.05
C VAL A 183 -8.64 -0.12 12.97
N GLN A 184 -8.96 1.17 13.14
CA GLN A 184 -9.67 1.98 12.14
C GLN A 184 -8.71 2.62 11.16
N LYS A 185 -7.51 2.99 11.64
CA LYS A 185 -6.47 3.58 10.81
C LYS A 185 -5.09 3.21 11.36
N ILE A 186 -4.14 2.99 10.48
CA ILE A 186 -2.74 2.83 10.86
C ILE A 186 -1.83 3.51 9.84
N ASN A 187 -0.86 4.27 10.34
CA ASN A 187 0.22 4.86 9.57
C ASN A 187 1.52 4.22 10.04
N MET A 188 2.27 3.61 9.14
CA MET A 188 3.48 2.87 9.44
C MET A 188 4.63 3.34 8.57
N PHE A 189 5.80 3.41 9.14
CA PHE A 189 7.03 3.66 8.38
C PHE A 189 8.21 2.90 8.99
N ILE A 190 9.22 2.66 8.16
CA ILE A 190 10.44 2.01 8.61
C ILE A 190 11.46 3.07 9.00
N SER A 191 12.16 2.81 10.10
CA SER A 191 13.24 3.69 10.54
C SER A 191 14.39 3.70 9.54
N ARG A 192 14.93 4.89 9.27
CA ARG A 192 16.15 5.07 8.45
C ARG A 192 17.36 4.29 8.94
N ASN A 193 17.37 3.92 10.21
CA ASN A 193 18.44 3.12 10.82
C ASN A 193 18.30 1.61 10.52
N ALA A 194 17.13 1.17 10.08
CA ALA A 194 16.93 -0.19 9.62
C ALA A 194 17.69 -0.37 8.29
N ASN A 195 18.73 -1.24 8.33
CA ASN A 195 19.61 -1.45 7.18
C ASN A 195 18.91 -2.32 6.11
N ILE A 196 17.97 -1.72 5.40
CA ILE A 196 17.31 -2.37 4.27
C ILE A 196 18.07 -2.00 3.02
N ASN A 197 18.70 -2.98 2.39
CA ASN A 197 19.40 -2.77 1.13
C ASN A 197 18.46 -2.08 0.12
N TRP A 198 18.90 -0.94 -0.42
CA TRP A 198 18.25 -0.16 -1.48
C TRP A 198 16.98 0.62 -1.07
N ILE A 199 16.31 0.31 0.05
CA ILE A 199 15.12 1.06 0.52
C ILE A 199 15.59 2.16 1.47
N LYS A 200 15.34 3.41 1.10
CA LYS A 200 15.66 4.59 1.92
C LYS A 200 14.49 4.97 2.83
N GLU A 201 13.29 4.89 2.30
CA GLU A 201 12.06 5.19 3.03
C GLU A 201 10.95 4.23 2.56
N LEU A 202 10.15 3.78 3.51
CA LEU A 202 8.99 2.94 3.28
C LEU A 202 7.87 3.41 4.20
N TYR A 203 6.72 3.71 3.61
CA TYR A 203 5.50 4.15 4.30
C TYR A 203 4.35 3.27 3.88
N ALA A 204 3.51 2.92 4.84
CA ALA A 204 2.26 2.22 4.59
C ALA A 204 1.15 2.85 5.42
N ASP A 205 0.06 3.24 4.75
CA ASP A 205 -1.13 3.80 5.37
C ASP A 205 -2.33 2.92 5.04
N LEU A 206 -3.07 2.50 6.06
CA LEU A 206 -4.26 1.68 5.91
C LEU A 206 -5.43 2.34 6.63
N ASP A 207 -6.55 2.45 5.94
CA ASP A 207 -7.81 2.95 6.48
C ASP A 207 -8.86 1.83 6.43
N PHE A 208 -9.58 1.66 7.54
CA PHE A 208 -10.63 0.64 7.68
C PHE A 208 -11.94 1.31 8.05
N GLU A 209 -13.04 0.81 7.53
CA GLU A 209 -14.38 1.29 7.81
C GLU A 209 -15.27 0.15 8.30
N ARG A 210 -16.21 0.48 9.17
CA ARG A 210 -17.17 -0.47 9.72
C ARG A 210 -18.25 -0.77 8.68
N GLY A 211 -18.32 -2.03 8.25
CA GLY A 211 -19.34 -2.51 7.33
C GLY A 211 -20.69 -2.76 7.99
N GLU A 212 -21.71 -3.12 7.19
CA GLU A 212 -23.04 -3.51 7.66
C GLU A 212 -22.99 -4.75 8.57
N ASP A 213 -22.01 -5.62 8.37
CA ASP A 213 -21.72 -6.78 9.22
C ASP A 213 -21.08 -6.43 10.57
N LYS A 214 -21.01 -5.12 10.90
CA LYS A 214 -20.42 -4.53 12.11
C LYS A 214 -18.92 -4.78 12.28
N ARG A 215 -18.21 -5.18 11.22
CA ARG A 215 -16.77 -5.41 11.20
C ARG A 215 -16.06 -4.31 10.46
N TYR A 216 -14.78 -4.17 10.74
CA TYR A 216 -13.91 -3.22 10.04
C TYR A 216 -13.28 -3.90 8.83
N HIS A 217 -13.49 -3.32 7.66
CA HIS A 217 -12.95 -3.77 6.38
C HIS A 217 -11.97 -2.74 5.85
N LEU A 218 -10.87 -3.20 5.25
CA LEU A 218 -9.94 -2.30 4.60
C LEU A 218 -10.64 -1.60 3.43
N ILE A 219 -10.67 -0.27 3.48
CA ILE A 219 -11.24 0.57 2.41
C ILE A 219 -10.17 1.27 1.60
N LYS A 220 -8.97 1.45 2.17
CA LYS A 220 -7.85 2.06 1.47
C LYS A 220 -6.52 1.56 2.00
N SER A 221 -5.61 1.29 1.09
CA SER A 221 -4.21 0.99 1.36
C SER A 221 -3.34 1.88 0.49
N ASN A 222 -2.32 2.49 1.07
CA ASN A 222 -1.29 3.23 0.35
C ASN A 222 0.08 2.73 0.79
N LEU A 223 0.89 2.29 -0.17
CA LEU A 223 2.28 1.88 0.03
C LEU A 223 3.18 2.81 -0.78
N MET A 224 4.13 3.45 -0.11
CA MET A 224 5.16 4.28 -0.75
C MET A 224 6.55 3.76 -0.41
N ALA A 225 7.41 3.67 -1.41
CA ALA A 225 8.80 3.29 -1.23
C ALA A 225 9.73 4.21 -2.01
N ASP A 226 10.78 4.72 -1.35
CA ASP A 226 11.90 5.38 -1.98
C ASP A 226 13.11 4.44 -1.96
N MET A 227 13.59 4.06 -3.14
CA MET A 227 14.69 3.12 -3.33
C MET A 227 15.88 3.84 -3.94
N GLY A 228 17.01 3.79 -3.27
CA GLY A 228 18.26 4.41 -3.74
C GLY A 228 19.05 3.51 -4.70
N LEU A 229 19.75 4.11 -5.66
CA LEU A 229 20.73 3.40 -6.47
C LEU A 229 22.08 3.20 -5.72
N SER A 230 22.27 3.92 -4.62
CA SER A 230 23.43 3.78 -3.72
C SER A 230 23.04 4.08 -2.28
N LYS A 231 23.94 3.76 -1.32
CA LYS A 231 23.76 4.07 0.11
C LYS A 231 23.76 5.57 0.43
N SER A 232 24.20 6.43 -0.50
CA SER A 232 24.20 7.88 -0.32
C SER A 232 22.78 8.43 -0.32
N SER A 233 22.44 9.26 0.65
CA SER A 233 21.14 9.94 0.73
C SER A 233 20.90 10.92 -0.43
N THR A 234 21.97 11.38 -1.06
CA THR A 234 21.97 12.34 -2.19
C THR A 234 21.95 11.69 -3.56
N SER A 235 22.11 10.35 -3.64
CA SER A 235 22.03 9.66 -4.92
C SER A 235 20.59 9.58 -5.41
N GLY A 236 20.41 9.69 -6.72
CA GLY A 236 19.14 9.40 -7.38
C GLY A 236 18.65 7.98 -7.10
N GLY A 237 17.38 7.73 -7.36
CA GLY A 237 16.74 6.45 -7.11
C GLY A 237 15.41 6.33 -7.82
N PHE A 238 14.64 5.34 -7.40
CA PHE A 238 13.28 5.11 -7.84
C PHE A 238 12.32 5.34 -6.68
N PHE A 239 11.26 6.05 -6.96
CA PHE A 239 10.09 6.16 -6.09
C PHE A 239 8.98 5.31 -6.67
N GLY A 240 8.32 4.55 -5.81
CA GLY A 240 7.13 3.78 -6.15
C GLY A 240 6.02 4.05 -5.16
N GLU A 241 4.80 4.17 -5.65
CA GLU A 241 3.60 4.31 -4.83
C GLU A 241 2.47 3.47 -5.42
N ARG A 242 1.77 2.75 -4.55
CA ARG A 242 0.53 2.08 -4.90
C ARG A 242 -0.57 2.48 -3.93
N THR A 243 -1.68 2.94 -4.46
CA THR A 243 -2.91 3.19 -3.72
C THR A 243 -3.98 2.21 -4.19
N VAL A 244 -4.58 1.47 -3.28
CA VAL A 244 -5.75 0.64 -3.55
C VAL A 244 -6.91 1.16 -2.71
N SER A 245 -8.08 1.29 -3.33
CA SER A 245 -9.32 1.66 -2.62
C SER A 245 -10.42 0.67 -2.98
N TYR A 246 -11.25 0.37 -2.00
CA TYR A 246 -12.33 -0.60 -2.11
C TYR A 246 -13.66 0.07 -1.78
N LYS A 247 -14.70 -0.21 -2.56
CA LYS A 247 -16.04 0.38 -2.40
C LYS A 247 -17.13 -0.63 -2.74
N GLY A 248 -18.34 -0.34 -2.25
CA GLY A 248 -19.54 -1.07 -2.66
C GLY A 248 -19.51 -2.54 -2.26
N PHE A 249 -19.05 -2.83 -1.04
CA PHE A 249 -19.08 -4.19 -0.52
C PHE A 249 -20.51 -4.69 -0.39
N THR A 250 -20.79 -5.82 -1.03
CA THR A 250 -22.03 -6.59 -0.83
C THR A 250 -21.69 -8.04 -0.54
N THR A 251 -22.42 -8.64 0.39
CA THR A 251 -22.18 -10.01 0.84
C THR A 251 -23.40 -10.89 0.59
N ASN A 252 -23.18 -12.19 0.44
CA ASN A 252 -24.21 -13.21 0.28
C ASN A 252 -25.16 -13.02 -0.93
N ASN A 253 -24.74 -12.27 -1.93
CA ASN A 253 -25.44 -12.10 -3.19
C ASN A 253 -25.01 -13.20 -4.18
N LYS A 254 -25.79 -14.28 -4.27
CA LYS A 254 -25.50 -15.40 -5.15
C LYS A 254 -25.59 -14.98 -6.62
N ARG A 255 -24.50 -15.17 -7.34
CA ARG A 255 -24.44 -14.93 -8.80
C ARG A 255 -24.52 -16.26 -9.57
N PRO A 256 -24.95 -16.24 -10.82
CA PRO A 256 -24.94 -17.43 -11.66
C PRO A 256 -23.54 -18.03 -11.80
N ASP A 257 -23.44 -19.36 -11.87
CA ASP A 257 -22.15 -20.07 -12.01
C ASP A 257 -21.40 -19.67 -13.28
N SER A 258 -22.12 -19.28 -14.33
CA SER A 258 -21.54 -18.78 -15.58
C SER A 258 -20.65 -17.53 -15.38
N LEU A 259 -20.89 -16.72 -14.34
CA LEU A 259 -20.05 -15.55 -14.02
C LEU A 259 -18.62 -15.97 -13.66
N TYR A 260 -18.47 -17.12 -13.00
CA TYR A 260 -17.19 -17.62 -12.52
C TYR A 260 -16.44 -18.49 -13.55
N GLN A 261 -17.10 -18.82 -14.68
CA GLN A 261 -16.51 -19.60 -15.79
C GLN A 261 -15.66 -18.72 -16.71
N GLY A 262 -14.75 -19.36 -17.44
CA GLY A 262 -13.85 -18.69 -18.39
C GLY A 262 -12.61 -18.05 -17.75
N PRO A 263 -11.68 -17.52 -18.57
CA PRO A 263 -10.46 -16.91 -18.05
C PRO A 263 -10.81 -15.70 -17.19
N GLY A 264 -10.17 -15.60 -16.02
CA GLY A 264 -10.12 -14.33 -15.28
C GLY A 264 -9.42 -13.28 -16.11
N SER A 265 -9.75 -12.00 -15.96
CA SER A 265 -8.91 -10.96 -16.54
C SER A 265 -7.51 -11.16 -15.96
N ALA A 266 -6.54 -11.48 -16.83
CA ALA A 266 -5.14 -11.60 -16.43
C ALA A 266 -4.69 -10.27 -15.79
N ARG A 267 -3.88 -10.41 -14.72
CA ARG A 267 -3.15 -9.28 -14.15
C ARG A 267 -2.08 -8.81 -15.10
#